data_40358f356058ee54578988ae03d2e5e0
#
_entry.id   40358f356058ee54578988ae03d2e5e0
#
_cell.length_a   1.000
_cell.length_b   1.000
_cell.length_c   1.000
_cell.angle_alpha   90.00
_cell.angle_beta   90.00
_cell.angle_gamma   90.00
#
_symmetry.space_group_name_H-M   'P 1'
#
loop_
_entity.id
_entity.type
_entity.pdbx_description
1 polymer ?
#
loop_
_entity_poly.entity_id
_entity_poly.type
_entity_poly.pdbx_seq_one_letter_code
_entity_poly.pdbx_strand_id
1 'polypeptide(L)'
;ASARHGMWLDEQFYTCAYEIQPGSPWIGWSIRRLDVHRNYKIFVIEISNQHGYHPIPSGHTVLRTGDKLLITAPLNVLQTFDAAIKNMGLGLAKITETVTLHKFLEHESQVRKEHDMLLCYAMPVTSASPLARSTLKKSDTLSKGKWLALGLERGDYTISDPDASFVINNGDILWIIGSRQMLSSLFRDTTL
;
A
#
# COMPACT_ATOMS: atom_id res chain seq x y z
N ALA A 1 -11.37 -10.61 22.48
CA ALA A 1 -10.59 -10.54 21.24
C ALA A 1 -10.09 -11.93 20.91
N SER A 2 -10.46 -12.47 19.77
CA SER A 2 -9.94 -13.74 19.32
C SER A 2 -8.43 -13.62 19.11
N ALA A 3 -7.66 -14.51 19.73
CA ALA A 3 -6.23 -14.62 19.47
C ALA A 3 -6.05 -14.90 17.97
N ARG A 4 -5.26 -14.08 17.30
CA ARG A 4 -4.93 -14.34 15.92
C ARG A 4 -3.95 -15.48 15.83
N HIS A 5 -4.25 -16.43 14.96
CA HIS A 5 -3.35 -17.50 14.62
C HIS A 5 -2.51 -17.02 13.43
N GLY A 6 -1.20 -16.89 13.64
CA GLY A 6 -0.28 -16.50 12.60
C GLY A 6 0.13 -15.03 12.64
N MET A 7 0.94 -14.65 11.67
CA MET A 7 1.52 -13.32 11.55
C MET A 7 0.49 -12.32 10.98
N TRP A 8 0.43 -11.14 11.57
CA TRP A 8 -0.38 -10.03 11.05
C TRP A 8 0.11 -9.66 9.66
N LEU A 9 -0.80 -9.23 8.79
CA LEU A 9 -0.43 -8.93 7.41
C LEU A 9 0.63 -7.83 7.31
N ASP A 10 0.56 -6.81 8.16
CA ASP A 10 1.55 -5.73 8.20
C ASP A 10 2.94 -6.19 8.69
N GLU A 11 3.04 -7.38 9.30
CA GLU A 11 4.30 -8.02 9.65
C GLU A 11 4.84 -8.89 8.50
N GLN A 12 3.98 -9.25 7.55
CA GLN A 12 4.36 -9.98 6.33
C GLN A 12 4.81 -9.06 5.21
N PHE A 13 4.37 -7.80 5.22
CA PHE A 13 4.81 -6.78 4.30
C PHE A 13 6.05 -6.08 4.82
N TYR A 14 6.93 -5.73 3.90
CA TYR A 14 8.15 -4.97 4.17
C TYR A 14 8.08 -3.68 3.38
N THR A 15 8.80 -2.68 3.83
CA THR A 15 8.79 -1.37 3.18
C THR A 15 10.19 -0.79 3.09
N CYS A 16 10.39 0.01 2.06
CA CYS A 16 11.65 0.65 1.75
C CYS A 16 11.38 1.88 0.90
N ALA A 17 12.18 2.92 1.08
CA ALA A 17 12.08 4.13 0.27
C ALA A 17 13.13 4.13 -0.84
N TYR A 18 12.72 4.61 -2.01
CA TYR A 18 13.54 4.71 -3.21
C TYR A 18 13.44 6.13 -3.76
N GLU A 19 14.55 6.71 -4.18
CA GLU A 19 14.58 8.03 -4.79
C GLU A 19 14.74 7.91 -6.30
N ILE A 20 13.94 8.64 -7.04
CA ILE A 20 14.00 8.67 -8.51
C ILE A 20 15.24 9.47 -8.92
N GLN A 21 16.17 8.80 -9.58
CA GLN A 21 17.43 9.37 -10.03
C GLN A 21 17.27 10.08 -11.37
N PRO A 22 18.15 11.07 -11.68
CA PRO A 22 18.22 11.65 -13.02
C PRO A 22 18.41 10.54 -14.06
N GLY A 23 17.64 10.61 -15.14
CA GLY A 23 17.70 9.60 -16.21
C GLY A 23 16.83 8.37 -15.99
N SER A 24 16.09 8.29 -14.88
CA SER A 24 15.14 7.19 -14.65
C SER A 24 14.09 7.15 -15.77
N PRO A 25 13.79 5.96 -16.33
CA PRO A 25 12.72 5.82 -17.31
C PRO A 25 11.32 6.07 -16.72
N TRP A 26 11.19 6.13 -15.40
CA TRP A 26 9.92 6.42 -14.73
C TRP A 26 9.58 7.91 -14.72
N ILE A 27 10.54 8.78 -14.99
CA ILE A 27 10.32 10.23 -15.02
C ILE A 27 9.32 10.59 -16.11
N GLY A 28 8.31 11.39 -15.77
CA GLY A 28 7.28 11.84 -16.70
C GLY A 28 6.13 10.86 -16.87
N TRP A 29 6.19 9.69 -16.23
CA TRP A 29 5.11 8.72 -16.25
C TRP A 29 4.22 8.86 -15.03
N SER A 30 2.92 8.64 -15.22
CA SER A 30 1.99 8.57 -14.10
C SER A 30 2.07 7.20 -13.42
N ILE A 31 1.68 7.15 -12.15
CA ILE A 31 1.63 5.89 -11.40
C ILE A 31 0.71 4.88 -12.10
N ARG A 32 -0.44 5.34 -12.58
CA ARG A 32 -1.39 4.48 -13.31
C ARG A 32 -0.75 3.86 -14.55
N ARG A 33 -0.03 4.68 -15.32
CA ARG A 33 0.59 4.22 -16.57
C ARG A 33 1.73 3.24 -16.32
N LEU A 34 2.48 3.42 -15.22
CA LEU A 34 3.52 2.48 -14.81
C LEU A 34 2.95 1.13 -14.37
N ASP A 35 1.73 1.14 -13.84
CA ASP A 35 1.02 -0.05 -13.37
C ASP A 35 1.93 -0.95 -12.52
N VAL A 36 2.50 -0.36 -11.48
CA VAL A 36 3.57 -0.99 -10.69
C VAL A 36 3.13 -2.26 -9.97
N HIS A 37 1.87 -2.33 -9.58
CA HIS A 37 1.35 -3.54 -8.93
C HIS A 37 1.26 -4.70 -9.93
N ARG A 38 0.78 -4.45 -11.12
CA ARG A 38 0.70 -5.48 -12.17
C ARG A 38 2.09 -5.93 -12.63
N ASN A 39 2.99 -4.96 -12.85
CA ASN A 39 4.29 -5.22 -13.44
C ASN A 39 5.34 -5.72 -12.43
N TYR A 40 5.26 -5.28 -11.17
CA TYR A 40 6.28 -5.59 -10.17
C TYR A 40 5.71 -6.14 -8.86
N LYS A 41 4.39 -6.21 -8.71
CA LYS A 41 3.69 -6.69 -7.50
C LYS A 41 3.98 -5.84 -6.26
N ILE A 42 4.32 -4.59 -6.45
CA ILE A 42 4.61 -3.65 -5.38
C ILE A 42 3.50 -2.60 -5.27
N PHE A 43 3.41 -1.97 -4.09
CA PHE A 43 2.51 -0.85 -3.84
C PHE A 43 3.34 0.39 -3.53
N VAL A 44 3.04 1.51 -4.18
CA VAL A 44 3.56 2.82 -3.81
C VAL A 44 2.57 3.43 -2.82
N ILE A 45 2.95 3.46 -1.55
CA ILE A 45 2.04 3.90 -0.48
C ILE A 45 2.21 5.38 -0.13
N GLU A 46 3.30 6.00 -0.54
CA GLU A 46 3.54 7.41 -0.30
C GLU A 46 4.59 7.94 -1.28
N ILE A 47 4.42 9.19 -1.68
CA ILE A 47 5.47 9.95 -2.37
C ILE A 47 5.83 11.14 -1.49
N SER A 48 7.11 11.37 -1.25
CA SER A 48 7.59 12.56 -0.58
C SER A 48 8.56 13.34 -1.46
N ASN A 49 8.52 14.65 -1.35
CA ASN A 49 9.38 15.57 -2.07
C ASN A 49 9.45 16.91 -1.31
N GLN A 50 9.98 17.94 -1.95
CA GLN A 50 10.06 19.28 -1.35
C GLN A 50 8.71 19.88 -0.95
N HIS A 51 7.60 19.38 -1.51
CA HIS A 51 6.25 19.82 -1.20
C HIS A 51 5.60 19.04 -0.04
N GLY A 52 6.31 18.08 0.52
CA GLY A 52 5.87 17.31 1.69
C GLY A 52 5.57 15.85 1.38
N TYR A 53 4.77 15.26 2.24
CA TYR A 53 4.38 13.84 2.17
C TYR A 53 3.00 13.72 1.54
N HIS A 54 2.89 12.85 0.55
CA HIS A 54 1.64 12.59 -0.18
C HIS A 54 1.26 11.12 -0.03
N PRO A 55 0.47 10.78 1.01
CA PRO A 55 0.05 9.39 1.25
C PRO A 55 -0.96 8.95 0.19
N ILE A 56 -0.88 7.70 -0.19
CA ILE A 56 -1.74 7.05 -1.19
C ILE A 56 -1.86 7.94 -2.45
N PRO A 57 -0.76 8.11 -3.19
CA PRO A 57 -0.77 9.00 -4.34
C PRO A 57 -1.77 8.54 -5.41
N SER A 58 -2.43 9.52 -6.02
CA SER A 58 -3.37 9.29 -7.12
C SER A 58 -2.65 8.62 -8.30
N GLY A 59 -3.36 7.76 -9.01
CA GLY A 59 -2.87 7.17 -10.25
C GLY A 59 -2.45 8.18 -11.31
N HIS A 60 -2.99 9.41 -11.24
CA HIS A 60 -2.64 10.51 -12.16
C HIS A 60 -1.34 11.22 -11.76
N THR A 61 -0.77 10.93 -10.60
CA THR A 61 0.48 11.55 -10.16
C THR A 61 1.62 11.21 -11.11
N VAL A 62 2.26 12.24 -11.65
CA VAL A 62 3.41 12.11 -12.56
C VAL A 62 4.69 12.14 -11.74
N LEU A 63 5.57 11.17 -11.98
CA LEU A 63 6.82 11.04 -11.25
C LEU A 63 7.90 11.96 -11.81
N ARG A 64 8.71 12.49 -10.91
CA ARG A 64 9.78 13.44 -11.23
C ARG A 64 11.08 13.06 -10.54
N THR A 65 12.19 13.55 -11.09
CA THR A 65 13.50 13.39 -10.46
C THR A 65 13.47 13.89 -9.02
N GLY A 66 14.04 13.11 -8.11
CA GLY A 66 14.13 13.47 -6.70
C GLY A 66 12.92 13.08 -5.87
N ASP A 67 11.82 12.63 -6.49
CA ASP A 67 10.70 12.07 -5.73
C ASP A 67 11.15 10.83 -4.98
N LYS A 68 10.73 10.71 -3.73
CA LYS A 68 10.98 9.55 -2.89
C LYS A 68 9.73 8.70 -2.82
N LEU A 69 9.84 7.45 -3.24
CA LEU A 69 8.73 6.51 -3.27
C LEU A 69 8.86 5.58 -2.09
N LEU A 70 7.85 5.58 -1.22
CA LEU A 70 7.74 4.57 -0.17
C LEU A 70 6.98 3.38 -0.74
N ILE A 71 7.67 2.24 -0.83
CA ILE A 71 7.17 1.05 -1.49
C ILE A 71 6.98 -0.06 -0.46
N THR A 72 5.88 -0.80 -0.55
CA THR A 72 5.62 -1.95 0.30
C THR A 72 5.23 -3.17 -0.53
N ALA A 73 5.65 -4.33 -0.08
CA ALA A 73 5.34 -5.64 -0.65
C ALA A 73 5.84 -6.74 0.29
N PRO A 74 5.47 -7.99 0.08
CA PRO A 74 6.14 -9.12 0.74
C PRO A 74 7.65 -9.09 0.47
N LEU A 75 8.45 -9.60 1.40
CA LEU A 75 9.92 -9.49 1.33
C LEU A 75 10.50 -10.05 0.03
N ASN A 76 10.06 -11.24 -0.37
CA ASN A 76 10.54 -11.85 -1.61
C ASN A 76 10.22 -11.00 -2.84
N VAL A 77 9.09 -10.31 -2.84
CA VAL A 77 8.69 -9.41 -3.93
C VAL A 77 9.59 -8.17 -3.95
N LEU A 78 9.89 -7.57 -2.78
CA LEU A 78 10.83 -6.44 -2.70
C LEU A 78 12.22 -6.84 -3.17
N GLN A 79 12.69 -8.02 -2.83
CA GLN A 79 13.98 -8.54 -3.29
C GLN A 79 14.01 -8.69 -4.81
N THR A 80 12.93 -9.21 -5.39
CA THR A 80 12.78 -9.31 -6.85
C THR A 80 12.75 -7.92 -7.49
N PHE A 81 12.07 -6.97 -6.85
CA PHE A 81 12.02 -5.59 -7.32
C PHE A 81 13.41 -4.93 -7.27
N ASP A 82 14.16 -5.12 -6.20
CA ASP A 82 15.54 -4.62 -6.10
C ASP A 82 16.40 -5.14 -7.25
N ALA A 83 16.26 -6.42 -7.58
CA ALA A 83 16.96 -7.01 -8.73
C ALA A 83 16.48 -6.40 -10.06
N ALA A 84 15.18 -6.15 -10.20
CA ALA A 84 14.62 -5.55 -11.41
C ALA A 84 15.12 -4.11 -11.62
N ILE A 85 15.25 -3.33 -10.56
CA ILE A 85 15.81 -1.97 -10.61
C ILE A 85 17.19 -2.01 -11.28
N LYS A 86 18.01 -2.94 -10.85
CA LYS A 86 19.37 -3.08 -11.37
C LYS A 86 19.38 -3.64 -12.79
N ASN A 87 18.65 -4.73 -13.03
CA ASN A 87 18.69 -5.44 -14.30
C ASN A 87 17.99 -4.70 -15.43
N MET A 88 16.96 -3.92 -15.11
CA MET A 88 16.18 -3.17 -16.11
C MET A 88 16.55 -1.69 -16.16
N GLY A 89 17.49 -1.25 -15.33
CA GLY A 89 17.92 0.15 -15.32
C GLY A 89 16.80 1.12 -14.97
N LEU A 90 16.04 0.84 -13.90
CA LEU A 90 14.88 1.67 -13.54
C LEU A 90 15.27 3.02 -12.95
N GLY A 91 16.54 3.24 -12.62
CA GLY A 91 17.01 4.53 -12.12
C GLY A 91 16.41 4.93 -10.78
N LEU A 92 16.27 3.96 -9.88
CA LEU A 92 15.80 4.17 -8.52
C LEU A 92 16.93 3.83 -7.55
N ALA A 93 17.19 4.73 -6.60
CA ALA A 93 18.18 4.49 -5.55
C ALA A 93 17.49 4.17 -4.24
N LYS A 94 17.86 3.05 -3.64
CA LYS A 94 17.36 2.66 -2.33
C LYS A 94 18.00 3.60 -1.28
N ILE A 95 17.16 4.32 -0.52
CA ILE A 95 17.62 5.35 0.42
C ILE A 95 17.35 4.99 1.88
N THR A 96 16.62 3.93 2.16
CA THR A 96 16.40 3.43 3.53
C THR A 96 16.66 1.93 3.60
N GLU A 97 16.82 1.42 4.82
CA GLU A 97 16.83 -0.01 5.04
C GLU A 97 15.43 -0.59 4.87
N THR A 98 15.37 -1.85 4.49
CA THR A 98 14.11 -2.59 4.41
C THR A 98 13.70 -3.03 5.80
N VAL A 99 12.52 -2.61 6.23
CA VAL A 99 11.93 -3.00 7.53
C VAL A 99 10.51 -3.51 7.32
N THR A 100 9.95 -4.21 8.31
CA THR A 100 8.54 -4.59 8.22
C THR A 100 7.66 -3.34 8.16
N LEU A 101 6.53 -3.43 7.47
CA LEU A 101 5.56 -2.36 7.41
C LEU A 101 5.08 -1.98 8.83
N HIS A 102 4.85 -2.98 9.68
CA HIS A 102 4.45 -2.78 11.06
C HIS A 102 5.46 -1.91 11.82
N LYS A 103 6.75 -2.27 11.74
CA LYS A 103 7.82 -1.52 12.40
C LYS A 103 7.95 -0.09 11.87
N PHE A 104 7.83 0.08 10.56
CA PHE A 104 7.83 1.39 9.94
C PHE A 104 6.70 2.27 10.47
N LEU A 105 5.48 1.73 10.52
CA LEU A 105 4.30 2.48 10.99
C LEU A 105 4.41 2.86 12.47
N GLU A 106 4.95 1.98 13.31
CA GLU A 106 5.22 2.30 14.72
C GLU A 106 6.19 3.47 14.87
N HIS A 107 7.28 3.46 14.11
CA HIS A 107 8.26 4.54 14.14
C HIS A 107 7.66 5.87 13.66
N GLU A 108 6.92 5.84 12.55
CA GLU A 108 6.30 7.02 11.97
C GLU A 108 5.28 7.67 12.92
N SER A 109 4.57 6.89 13.71
CA SER A 109 3.61 7.41 14.69
C SER A 109 4.27 8.28 15.76
N GLN A 110 5.58 8.14 15.96
CA GLN A 110 6.34 8.91 16.95
C GLN A 110 6.92 10.20 16.38
N VAL A 111 7.13 10.30 15.07
CA VAL A 111 7.86 11.40 14.45
C VAL A 111 7.02 12.29 13.54
N ARG A 112 5.90 11.80 13.03
CA ARG A 112 5.03 12.55 12.12
C ARG A 112 3.88 13.21 12.84
N LYS A 113 3.40 14.31 12.25
CA LYS A 113 2.13 14.92 12.66
C LYS A 113 0.99 13.94 12.39
N GLU A 114 0.01 13.96 13.26
CA GLU A 114 -1.09 12.99 13.26
C GLU A 114 -1.82 12.88 11.91
N HIS A 115 -2.04 14.01 11.23
CA HIS A 115 -2.77 14.02 9.95
C HIS A 115 -1.97 13.49 8.77
N ASP A 116 -0.63 13.45 8.87
CA ASP A 116 0.26 12.92 7.81
C ASP A 116 0.57 11.44 7.99
N MET A 117 0.05 10.83 9.04
CA MET A 117 0.40 9.47 9.44
C MET A 117 -0.28 8.42 8.58
N LEU A 118 0.51 7.46 8.09
CA LEU A 118 -0.03 6.27 7.44
C LEU A 118 -0.47 5.26 8.48
N LEU A 119 -1.60 4.61 8.25
CA LEU A 119 -2.14 3.56 9.10
C LEU A 119 -2.48 2.33 8.27
N CYS A 120 -2.23 1.17 8.86
CA CYS A 120 -2.69 -0.11 8.34
C CYS A 120 -3.83 -0.61 9.22
N TYR A 121 -4.96 -0.93 8.61
CA TYR A 121 -6.17 -1.28 9.33
C TYR A 121 -6.77 -2.59 8.79
N ALA A 122 -7.18 -3.44 9.72
CA ALA A 122 -7.88 -4.69 9.43
C ALA A 122 -9.39 -4.44 9.44
N MET A 123 -9.99 -4.29 8.27
CA MET A 123 -11.40 -3.95 8.11
C MET A 123 -12.25 -5.19 7.94
N PRO A 124 -13.17 -5.49 8.89
CA PRO A 124 -14.10 -6.61 8.72
C PRO A 124 -15.06 -6.34 7.58
N VAL A 125 -15.25 -7.33 6.72
CA VAL A 125 -16.23 -7.28 5.64
C VAL A 125 -17.52 -7.96 6.10
N THR A 126 -18.59 -7.19 6.19
CA THR A 126 -19.92 -7.71 6.57
C THR A 126 -20.80 -7.88 5.34
N SER A 127 -21.91 -8.61 5.50
CA SER A 127 -22.87 -8.80 4.42
C SER A 127 -23.50 -7.49 3.93
N ALA A 128 -23.52 -6.46 4.77
CA ALA A 128 -24.04 -5.14 4.43
C ALA A 128 -22.98 -4.27 3.70
N SER A 129 -21.73 -4.69 3.70
CA SER A 129 -20.67 -3.93 3.04
C SER A 129 -20.78 -4.03 1.53
N PRO A 130 -20.62 -2.90 0.78
CA PRO A 130 -20.55 -2.96 -0.68
C PRO A 130 -19.31 -3.72 -1.19
N LEU A 131 -18.33 -3.99 -0.31
CA LEU A 131 -17.16 -4.80 -0.64
C LEU A 131 -17.47 -6.29 -0.69
N ALA A 132 -18.50 -6.75 0.03
CA ALA A 132 -18.88 -8.16 0.01
C ALA A 132 -19.29 -8.58 -1.41
N ARG A 133 -18.70 -9.67 -1.90
CA ARG A 133 -18.88 -10.21 -3.26
C ARG A 133 -18.27 -9.33 -4.36
N SER A 134 -17.56 -8.27 -4.00
CA SER A 134 -16.82 -7.45 -4.95
C SER A 134 -15.41 -8.04 -5.19
N THR A 135 -14.81 -7.70 -6.31
CA THR A 135 -13.40 -8.02 -6.57
C THR A 135 -12.50 -6.98 -5.94
N LEU A 136 -11.22 -7.30 -5.78
CA LEU A 136 -10.22 -6.32 -5.33
C LEU A 136 -10.12 -5.14 -6.28
N LYS A 137 -10.21 -5.37 -7.58
CA LYS A 137 -10.23 -4.29 -8.57
C LYS A 137 -11.38 -3.32 -8.33
N LYS A 138 -12.56 -3.83 -8.01
CA LYS A 138 -13.73 -3.00 -7.69
C LYS A 138 -13.56 -2.29 -6.36
N SER A 139 -12.84 -2.89 -5.40
CA SER A 139 -12.56 -2.23 -4.11
C SER A 139 -11.72 -0.98 -4.30
N ASP A 140 -10.79 -0.94 -5.26
CA ASP A 140 -10.02 0.25 -5.60
C ASP A 140 -10.94 1.39 -6.08
N THR A 141 -11.96 1.06 -6.87
CA THR A 141 -12.97 2.02 -7.28
C THR A 141 -13.79 2.53 -6.09
N LEU A 142 -14.19 1.62 -5.19
CA LEU A 142 -14.97 1.96 -4.01
C LEU A 142 -14.18 2.77 -2.99
N SER A 143 -12.87 2.58 -2.92
CA SER A 143 -12.00 3.34 -2.03
C SER A 143 -11.86 4.81 -2.44
N LYS A 144 -12.15 5.14 -3.69
CA LYS A 144 -12.00 6.49 -4.26
C LYS A 144 -10.61 7.07 -4.06
N GLY A 145 -9.59 6.23 -4.09
CA GLY A 145 -8.20 6.63 -3.89
C GLY A 145 -7.81 6.95 -2.45
N LYS A 146 -8.67 6.65 -1.48
CA LYS A 146 -8.42 6.98 -0.07
C LYS A 146 -7.56 5.93 0.65
N TRP A 147 -7.54 4.71 0.15
CA TRP A 147 -6.79 3.61 0.75
C TRP A 147 -6.45 2.56 -0.31
N LEU A 148 -5.45 1.73 0.01
CA LEU A 148 -5.06 0.60 -0.81
C LEU A 148 -5.34 -0.69 -0.05
N ALA A 149 -5.83 -1.71 -0.74
CA ALA A 149 -6.00 -3.05 -0.19
C ALA A 149 -4.71 -3.84 -0.39
N LEU A 150 -4.08 -4.27 0.71
CA LEU A 150 -2.84 -5.04 0.69
C LEU A 150 -3.08 -6.54 0.60
N GLY A 151 -4.17 -7.01 1.21
CA GLY A 151 -4.49 -8.42 1.27
C GLY A 151 -5.68 -8.66 2.18
N LEU A 152 -5.98 -9.91 2.47
CA LEU A 152 -7.11 -10.26 3.32
C LEU A 152 -6.85 -11.51 4.16
N GLU A 153 -7.63 -11.65 5.23
CA GLU A 153 -7.70 -12.86 6.04
C GLU A 153 -9.05 -13.51 5.81
N ARG A 154 -9.03 -14.81 5.61
CA ARG A 154 -10.23 -15.64 5.44
C ARG A 154 -10.11 -16.86 6.33
N GLY A 155 -10.89 -16.89 7.41
CA GLY A 155 -10.72 -17.90 8.45
C GLY A 155 -9.31 -17.81 9.03
N ASP A 156 -8.57 -18.92 9.01
CA ASP A 156 -7.21 -19.00 9.53
C ASP A 156 -6.14 -18.67 8.47
N TYR A 157 -6.56 -18.29 7.26
CA TYR A 157 -5.65 -18.05 6.15
C TYR A 157 -5.42 -16.57 5.94
N THR A 158 -4.16 -16.20 5.72
CA THR A 158 -3.78 -14.86 5.29
C THR A 158 -3.44 -14.92 3.81
N ILE A 159 -4.08 -14.10 3.01
CA ILE A 159 -3.85 -14.01 1.58
C ILE A 159 -3.19 -12.65 1.31
N SER A 160 -1.88 -12.66 1.14
CA SER A 160 -1.10 -11.47 0.79
C SER A 160 -1.04 -11.34 -0.72
N ASP A 161 -1.28 -10.14 -1.20
CA ASP A 161 -1.21 -9.79 -2.61
C ASP A 161 -2.07 -10.70 -3.52
N PRO A 162 -3.39 -10.81 -3.26
CA PRO A 162 -4.28 -11.55 -4.14
C PRO A 162 -4.45 -10.84 -5.49
N ASP A 163 -4.86 -11.61 -6.51
CA ASP A 163 -5.15 -11.04 -7.83
C ASP A 163 -6.26 -9.98 -7.79
N ALA A 164 -6.22 -9.08 -8.75
CA ALA A 164 -7.26 -8.05 -8.92
C ALA A 164 -8.67 -8.63 -9.08
N SER A 165 -8.78 -9.83 -9.65
CA SER A 165 -10.05 -10.56 -9.83
C SER A 165 -10.50 -11.33 -8.59
N PHE A 166 -9.69 -11.33 -7.53
CA PHE A 166 -10.02 -12.06 -6.30
C PHE A 166 -11.30 -11.52 -5.67
N VAL A 167 -12.24 -12.42 -5.34
CA VAL A 167 -13.53 -12.04 -4.77
C VAL A 167 -13.43 -11.91 -3.26
N ILE A 168 -13.88 -10.76 -2.74
CA ILE A 168 -13.97 -10.49 -1.31
C ILE A 168 -15.31 -11.05 -0.81
N ASN A 169 -15.28 -11.84 0.24
CA ASN A 169 -16.48 -12.47 0.80
C ASN A 169 -16.86 -11.86 2.16
N ASN A 170 -18.14 -12.00 2.48
CA ASN A 170 -18.62 -11.74 3.84
C ASN A 170 -17.83 -12.57 4.85
N GLY A 171 -17.38 -11.95 5.92
CA GLY A 171 -16.55 -12.59 6.94
C GLY A 171 -15.05 -12.44 6.73
N ASP A 172 -14.62 -11.97 5.57
CA ASP A 172 -13.22 -11.66 5.34
C ASP A 172 -12.79 -10.44 6.17
N ILE A 173 -11.51 -10.35 6.45
CA ILE A 173 -10.89 -9.14 7.00
C ILE A 173 -9.98 -8.57 5.92
N LEU A 174 -10.33 -7.41 5.42
CA LEU A 174 -9.55 -6.73 4.38
C LEU A 174 -8.52 -5.82 5.04
N TRP A 175 -7.24 -6.04 4.74
CA TRP A 175 -6.17 -5.19 5.23
C TRP A 175 -5.95 -4.03 4.28
N ILE A 176 -6.17 -2.81 4.78
CA ILE A 176 -6.04 -1.59 4.01
C ILE A 176 -4.98 -0.68 4.62
N ILE A 177 -4.36 0.14 3.78
CA ILE A 177 -3.44 1.18 4.20
C ILE A 177 -3.91 2.52 3.65
N GLY A 178 -3.88 3.53 4.49
CA GLY A 178 -4.26 4.90 4.12
C GLY A 178 -3.73 5.89 5.13
N SER A 179 -3.96 7.18 4.90
CA SER A 179 -3.66 8.18 5.91
C SER A 179 -4.71 8.15 7.01
N ARG A 180 -4.33 8.56 8.21
CA ARG A 180 -5.26 8.64 9.34
C ARG A 180 -6.48 9.50 9.00
N GLN A 181 -6.28 10.62 8.33
CA GLN A 181 -7.37 11.51 7.93
C GLN A 181 -8.34 10.83 6.97
N MET A 182 -7.82 10.12 5.96
CA MET A 182 -8.63 9.40 4.98
C MET A 182 -9.42 8.26 5.63
N LEU A 183 -8.78 7.50 6.52
CA LEU A 183 -9.42 6.38 7.22
C LEU A 183 -10.45 6.87 8.23
N SER A 184 -10.24 8.03 8.86
CA SER A 184 -11.23 8.62 9.77
C SER A 184 -12.55 8.90 9.08
N SER A 185 -12.53 9.33 7.81
CA SER A 185 -13.76 9.53 7.04
C SER A 185 -14.49 8.23 6.75
N LEU A 186 -13.75 7.14 6.53
CA LEU A 186 -14.33 5.81 6.32
C LEU A 186 -15.09 5.33 7.56
N PHE A 187 -14.54 5.54 8.75
CA PHE A 187 -15.19 5.15 10.00
C PHE A 187 -16.43 5.97 10.30
N ARG A 188 -16.45 7.24 9.95
CA ARG A 188 -17.65 8.09 10.11
C ARG A 188 -18.77 7.66 9.19
N ASP A 189 -18.46 7.27 7.97
CA ASP A 189 -19.45 6.82 6.98
C ASP A 189 -20.06 5.46 7.34
N THR A 190 -19.40 4.66 8.16
CA THR A 190 -19.88 3.34 8.59
C THR A 190 -20.72 3.36 9.86
N THR A 191 -20.79 4.49 10.56
CA THR A 191 -21.54 4.66 11.81
C THR A 191 -22.92 5.31 11.62
N LEU A 192 -23.34 5.53 10.39
CA LEU A 192 -24.68 6.06 10.08
C LEU A 192 -25.65 4.96 9.74
#